data_b31bea862b9eb30da8796a27bcaec152
#
_entry.id   b31bea862b9eb30da8796a27bcaec152
#
_cell.length_a   1.000
_cell.length_b   1.000
_cell.length_c   1.000
_cell.angle_alpha   90.00
_cell.angle_beta   90.00
_cell.angle_gamma   90.00
#
_symmetry.space_group_name_H-M   'P 1'
#
loop_
_entity.id
_entity.type
_entity.pdbx_description
1 polymer ?
#
loop_
_entity_poly.entity_id
_entity_poly.type
_entity_poly.pdbx_seq_one_letter_code
_entity_poly.pdbx_strand_id
1 'polypeptide(L)'
;MKNFVKAAIAFSFLFLFQMHAQAQKLRAKDMVVTAHGWYGTDMERTRPNLKTYGYTTYEASVGFQTNPNDSSAYARQFGYPMLNFGFSLARMGEFKFYDQTKFSDLYSLYGSFERSLLRKKRLSLGYLLDFGATYNPNRYDPVNNPGNNWLSSPVMAYFGAGAFIKFHVGRRWEIGADAMFRHYSNGRLALPNEALNALGAGLFARYRLDDYDYKEYTGIPRIKADYKRGMQYMIVLGGGVHTCMAEWNAKVETEDDATKKSGIKLKAHPKLSISVDALYRYALRYASGVSLDVFYSSNMKELEASDRIVYGDEAVEKCPGYSPISVGLALVHEVYWHNLAVHVAVGAYPYRHKGVNGVEAKEAGDRERGWHYEKAGLRYYFPKLGDTFLGFAIKSHSVKAEYLEFSAGVRI
;
A
#
# COMPACT_ATOMS: atom_id res chain seq x y z
N MET A 1 -13.92 2.94 13.43
CA MET A 1 -13.73 2.18 12.17
C MET A 1 -14.37 2.86 10.95
N LYS A 2 -15.69 3.13 10.90
CA LYS A 2 -16.34 3.82 9.74
C LYS A 2 -15.69 5.17 9.37
N ASN A 3 -15.27 5.98 10.33
CA ASN A 3 -14.66 7.29 10.08
C ASN A 3 -13.21 7.20 9.59
N PHE A 4 -12.46 6.18 10.01
CA PHE A 4 -11.10 5.92 9.56
C PHE A 4 -11.05 5.50 8.09
N VAL A 5 -11.96 4.61 7.69
CA VAL A 5 -12.12 4.18 6.29
C VAL A 5 -12.52 5.36 5.40
N LYS A 6 -13.45 6.22 5.88
CA LYS A 6 -13.83 7.45 5.18
C LYS A 6 -12.64 8.41 5.02
N ALA A 7 -11.80 8.52 6.04
CA ALA A 7 -10.60 9.37 5.98
C ALA A 7 -9.57 8.82 4.98
N ALA A 8 -9.33 7.50 4.95
CA ALA A 8 -8.44 6.86 3.98
C ALA A 8 -8.95 7.02 2.54
N ILE A 9 -10.26 6.83 2.31
CA ILE A 9 -10.91 7.05 1.02
C ILE A 9 -10.83 8.53 0.63
N ALA A 10 -11.17 9.46 1.54
CA ALA A 10 -11.09 10.90 1.30
C ALA A 10 -9.64 11.35 1.01
N PHE A 11 -8.65 10.77 1.68
CA PHE A 11 -7.24 11.04 1.42
C PHE A 11 -6.81 10.52 0.05
N SER A 12 -7.27 9.31 -0.34
CA SER A 12 -7.03 8.78 -1.68
C SER A 12 -7.68 9.64 -2.76
N PHE A 13 -8.90 10.15 -2.53
CA PHE A 13 -9.57 11.07 -3.43
C PHE A 13 -8.91 12.46 -3.45
N LEU A 14 -8.49 13.00 -2.31
CA LEU A 14 -7.73 14.26 -2.23
C LEU A 14 -6.39 14.14 -2.96
N PHE A 15 -5.74 12.99 -2.84
CA PHE A 15 -4.54 12.66 -3.57
C PHE A 15 -4.75 12.67 -5.08
N LEU A 16 -5.79 12.00 -5.56
CA LEU A 16 -6.15 11.96 -6.97
C LEU A 16 -6.60 13.33 -7.49
N PHE A 17 -7.35 14.08 -6.69
CA PHE A 17 -7.85 15.41 -7.08
C PHE A 17 -6.73 16.46 -7.12
N GLN A 18 -5.75 16.38 -6.22
CA GLN A 18 -4.62 17.32 -6.21
C GLN A 18 -3.54 16.98 -7.25
N MET A 19 -3.36 15.72 -7.59
CA MET A 19 -2.60 15.37 -8.81
C MET A 19 -3.22 16.04 -10.04
N HIS A 20 -4.52 16.24 -10.02
CA HIS A 20 -5.30 16.90 -11.08
C HIS A 20 -5.16 18.43 -11.07
N ALA A 21 -5.16 19.07 -9.91
CA ALA A 21 -5.16 20.53 -9.79
C ALA A 21 -3.80 21.19 -10.11
N GLN A 22 -2.70 20.43 -10.01
CA GLN A 22 -1.35 20.91 -10.35
C GLN A 22 -0.86 20.41 -11.72
N ALA A 23 -1.50 19.39 -12.30
CA ALA A 23 -1.27 19.04 -13.68
C ALA A 23 -1.97 20.09 -14.54
N GLN A 24 -1.26 20.68 -15.48
CA GLN A 24 -1.72 21.53 -16.61
C GLN A 24 -3.23 21.61 -16.82
N LYS A 25 -3.72 22.63 -17.50
CA LYS A 25 -5.04 22.62 -18.16
C LYS A 25 -5.17 21.31 -18.93
N LEU A 26 -5.82 20.31 -18.31
CA LEU A 26 -6.09 19.02 -18.93
C LEU A 26 -6.84 19.25 -20.23
N ARG A 27 -6.23 18.87 -21.31
CA ARG A 27 -6.86 18.95 -22.63
C ARG A 27 -7.48 17.60 -22.95
N ALA A 28 -8.69 17.59 -23.46
CA ALA A 28 -9.37 16.35 -23.87
C ALA A 28 -8.47 15.49 -24.80
N LYS A 29 -7.64 16.11 -25.60
CA LYS A 29 -6.70 15.42 -26.50
C LYS A 29 -5.60 14.63 -25.79
N ASP A 30 -5.23 14.99 -24.56
CA ASP A 30 -4.21 14.26 -23.78
C ASP A 30 -4.81 13.03 -23.07
N MET A 31 -6.13 12.79 -23.23
CA MET A 31 -6.84 11.69 -22.60
C MET A 31 -6.64 10.36 -23.34
N VAL A 32 -6.68 9.31 -22.55
CA VAL A 32 -6.53 7.93 -23.02
C VAL A 32 -7.53 7.04 -22.27
N VAL A 33 -8.22 6.18 -22.99
CA VAL A 33 -9.14 5.20 -22.41
C VAL A 33 -8.52 3.81 -22.55
N THR A 34 -8.53 3.04 -21.47
CA THR A 34 -7.91 1.70 -21.44
C THR A 34 -8.94 0.66 -21.01
N ALA A 35 -8.97 -0.46 -21.73
CA ALA A 35 -9.58 -1.71 -21.30
C ALA A 35 -8.47 -2.73 -21.03
N HIS A 36 -8.55 -3.44 -19.91
CA HIS A 36 -7.51 -4.37 -19.46
C HIS A 36 -8.14 -5.63 -18.90
N GLY A 37 -7.56 -6.77 -19.23
CA GLY A 37 -7.86 -8.08 -18.68
C GLY A 37 -6.58 -8.68 -18.11
N TRP A 38 -6.65 -9.15 -16.88
CA TRP A 38 -5.52 -9.73 -16.16
C TRP A 38 -5.90 -11.07 -15.53
N TYR A 39 -4.98 -12.02 -15.52
CA TYR A 39 -5.10 -13.28 -14.82
C TYR A 39 -3.89 -13.48 -13.93
N GLY A 40 -4.12 -13.84 -12.67
CA GLY A 40 -3.06 -14.09 -11.72
C GLY A 40 -3.41 -15.14 -10.71
N THR A 41 -2.39 -15.59 -9.98
CA THR A 41 -2.49 -16.60 -8.95
C THR A 41 -2.06 -16.04 -7.60
N ASP A 42 -2.72 -16.49 -6.54
CA ASP A 42 -2.24 -16.23 -5.17
C ASP A 42 -0.83 -16.81 -5.01
N MET A 43 0.06 -16.04 -4.39
CA MET A 43 1.44 -16.45 -4.16
C MET A 43 1.58 -17.50 -3.05
N GLU A 44 0.61 -17.58 -2.15
CA GLU A 44 0.60 -18.57 -1.07
C GLU A 44 -0.06 -19.90 -1.52
N ARG A 45 0.58 -20.60 -2.45
CA ARG A 45 0.08 -21.85 -3.04
C ARG A 45 -0.08 -23.02 -2.05
N THR A 46 0.39 -22.91 -0.82
CA THR A 46 0.40 -23.98 0.18
C THR A 46 -0.88 -24.02 1.04
N ARG A 47 -1.91 -23.27 0.67
CA ARG A 47 -3.17 -23.23 1.43
C ARG A 47 -3.97 -24.52 1.21
N PRO A 48 -4.18 -25.35 2.25
CA PRO A 48 -4.63 -26.74 2.08
C PRO A 48 -6.06 -26.87 1.52
N ASN A 49 -6.90 -25.85 1.71
CA ASN A 49 -8.32 -25.91 1.36
C ASN A 49 -8.65 -25.25 0.01
N LEU A 50 -7.68 -24.72 -0.72
CA LEU A 50 -7.88 -24.02 -1.98
C LEU A 50 -7.71 -24.94 -3.19
N LYS A 51 -8.76 -25.12 -4.00
CA LYS A 51 -8.74 -25.91 -5.25
C LYS A 51 -8.16 -25.14 -6.44
N THR A 52 -8.47 -23.85 -6.53
CA THR A 52 -8.08 -22.98 -7.64
C THR A 52 -7.40 -21.76 -7.07
N TYR A 53 -6.18 -21.52 -7.47
CA TYR A 53 -5.33 -20.43 -6.94
C TYR A 53 -5.37 -19.17 -7.79
N GLY A 54 -6.04 -19.20 -8.94
CA GLY A 54 -6.08 -18.11 -9.90
C GLY A 54 -7.44 -17.43 -10.01
N TYR A 55 -7.43 -16.17 -10.43
CA TYR A 55 -8.62 -15.39 -10.71
C TYR A 55 -8.38 -14.40 -11.84
N THR A 56 -9.45 -14.01 -12.51
CA THR A 56 -9.46 -13.03 -13.58
C THR A 56 -9.83 -11.65 -13.04
N THR A 57 -9.23 -10.61 -13.59
CA THR A 57 -9.61 -9.22 -13.30
C THR A 57 -9.91 -8.49 -14.61
N TYR A 58 -10.99 -7.74 -14.62
CA TYR A 58 -11.38 -6.83 -15.72
C TYR A 58 -11.30 -5.39 -15.24
N GLU A 59 -10.70 -4.52 -16.04
CA GLU A 59 -10.46 -3.14 -15.68
C GLU A 59 -10.81 -2.19 -16.82
N ALA A 60 -11.29 -1.02 -16.41
CA ALA A 60 -11.45 0.12 -17.30
C ALA A 60 -10.83 1.35 -16.63
N SER A 61 -10.08 2.14 -17.39
CA SER A 61 -9.49 3.37 -16.87
C SER A 61 -9.48 4.50 -17.88
N VAL A 62 -9.48 5.72 -17.34
CA VAL A 62 -9.20 6.94 -18.08
C VAL A 62 -7.87 7.48 -17.60
N GLY A 63 -6.98 7.78 -18.55
CA GLY A 63 -5.64 8.28 -18.26
C GLY A 63 -5.36 9.62 -18.92
N PHE A 64 -4.33 10.29 -18.41
CA PHE A 64 -3.81 11.55 -18.93
C PHE A 64 -2.31 11.41 -19.13
N GLN A 65 -1.87 11.55 -20.38
CA GLN A 65 -0.46 11.56 -20.72
C GLN A 65 0.11 12.95 -20.44
N THR A 66 1.06 13.05 -19.51
CA THR A 66 1.86 14.28 -19.40
C THR A 66 2.70 14.44 -20.67
N ASN A 67 2.88 15.67 -21.12
CA ASN A 67 3.50 15.95 -22.42
C ASN A 67 4.59 17.05 -22.33
N PRO A 68 5.42 17.23 -23.36
CA PRO A 68 6.52 18.18 -23.37
C PRO A 68 6.13 19.67 -23.26
N ASN A 69 4.87 19.99 -23.56
CA ASN A 69 4.33 21.35 -23.35
C ASN A 69 4.04 21.60 -21.85
N ASP A 70 4.11 20.56 -21.04
CA ASP A 70 4.13 20.70 -19.60
C ASP A 70 5.47 21.31 -19.18
N SER A 71 5.42 22.55 -18.70
CA SER A 71 6.60 23.25 -18.17
C SER A 71 7.17 22.61 -16.90
N SER A 72 6.47 21.62 -16.34
CA SER A 72 6.87 20.92 -15.14
C SER A 72 8.18 20.15 -15.34
N ALA A 73 9.19 20.53 -14.58
CA ALA A 73 10.44 19.78 -14.53
C ALA A 73 10.24 18.33 -14.07
N TYR A 74 9.22 18.06 -13.27
CA TYR A 74 8.86 16.70 -12.80
C TYR A 74 8.37 15.82 -13.95
N ALA A 75 7.40 16.29 -14.76
CA ALA A 75 6.90 15.53 -15.91
C ALA A 75 8.06 15.09 -16.81
N ARG A 76 8.98 16.01 -17.11
CA ARG A 76 10.18 15.76 -17.92
C ARG A 76 11.13 14.76 -17.26
N GLN A 77 11.45 14.93 -15.97
CA GLN A 77 12.39 14.05 -15.27
C GLN A 77 11.84 12.62 -15.06
N PHE A 78 10.53 12.45 -14.99
CA PHE A 78 9.90 11.14 -15.00
C PHE A 78 9.64 10.61 -16.41
N GLY A 79 10.05 11.34 -17.47
CA GLY A 79 9.90 10.92 -18.85
C GLY A 79 8.46 10.97 -19.31
N TYR A 80 7.68 11.97 -18.88
CA TYR A 80 6.28 12.17 -19.22
C TYR A 80 5.42 10.94 -18.88
N PRO A 81 5.21 10.67 -17.60
CA PRO A 81 4.39 9.55 -17.15
C PRO A 81 2.93 9.75 -17.54
N MET A 82 2.18 8.67 -17.55
CA MET A 82 0.73 8.70 -17.65
C MET A 82 0.13 8.47 -16.27
N LEU A 83 -0.89 9.24 -15.96
CA LEU A 83 -1.68 9.15 -14.74
C LEU A 83 -3.06 8.62 -15.11
N ASN A 84 -3.48 7.50 -14.52
CA ASN A 84 -4.76 6.89 -14.82
C ASN A 84 -5.65 6.86 -13.57
N PHE A 85 -6.96 6.88 -13.79
CA PHE A 85 -7.97 6.57 -12.80
C PHE A 85 -8.83 5.44 -13.34
N GLY A 86 -8.96 4.36 -12.56
CA GLY A 86 -9.59 3.14 -13.04
C GLY A 86 -10.52 2.48 -12.04
N PHE A 87 -11.37 1.65 -12.60
CA PHE A 87 -12.20 0.69 -11.90
C PHE A 87 -11.75 -0.72 -12.25
N SER A 88 -11.74 -1.60 -11.26
CA SER A 88 -11.33 -3.01 -11.39
C SER A 88 -12.38 -3.91 -10.76
N LEU A 89 -12.71 -4.99 -11.47
CA LEU A 89 -13.54 -6.10 -11.03
C LEU A 89 -12.69 -7.36 -10.99
N ALA A 90 -12.29 -7.81 -9.79
CA ALA A 90 -11.59 -9.07 -9.61
C ALA A 90 -12.60 -10.19 -9.29
N ARG A 91 -12.66 -11.20 -10.16
CA ARG A 91 -13.60 -12.32 -10.12
C ARG A 91 -13.16 -13.37 -9.10
N MET A 92 -13.27 -13.02 -7.81
CA MET A 92 -12.86 -13.88 -6.70
C MET A 92 -13.75 -15.11 -6.51
N GLY A 93 -14.96 -15.12 -7.07
CA GLY A 93 -15.83 -16.30 -7.13
C GLY A 93 -15.24 -17.47 -7.94
N GLU A 94 -14.16 -17.24 -8.70
CA GLU A 94 -13.38 -18.29 -9.38
C GLU A 94 -12.53 -19.12 -8.40
N PHE A 95 -12.20 -18.60 -7.22
CA PHE A 95 -11.59 -19.37 -6.15
C PHE A 95 -12.55 -20.47 -5.66
N LYS A 96 -12.06 -21.72 -5.68
CA LYS A 96 -12.83 -22.88 -5.22
C LYS A 96 -12.15 -23.50 -4.02
N PHE A 97 -12.89 -23.65 -2.96
CA PHE A 97 -12.46 -24.29 -1.73
C PHE A 97 -13.09 -25.68 -1.58
N TYR A 98 -12.46 -26.54 -0.81
CA TYR A 98 -13.02 -27.84 -0.44
C TYR A 98 -14.08 -27.71 0.65
N ASP A 99 -14.01 -26.67 1.45
CA ASP A 99 -14.98 -26.30 2.48
C ASP A 99 -16.04 -25.32 1.94
N GLN A 100 -16.87 -24.81 2.81
CA GLN A 100 -17.94 -23.86 2.47
C GLN A 100 -17.44 -22.41 2.35
N THR A 101 -16.13 -22.16 2.32
CA THR A 101 -15.57 -20.82 2.18
C THR A 101 -16.00 -20.18 0.87
N LYS A 102 -16.54 -18.99 0.97
CA LYS A 102 -17.06 -18.22 -0.16
C LYS A 102 -16.30 -16.91 -0.32
N PHE A 103 -15.84 -16.66 -1.52
CA PHE A 103 -15.41 -15.32 -1.94
C PHE A 103 -16.48 -14.70 -2.82
N SER A 104 -16.61 -13.40 -2.73
CA SER A 104 -17.34 -12.59 -3.72
C SER A 104 -16.33 -11.80 -4.54
N ASP A 105 -16.80 -11.31 -5.68
CA ASP A 105 -16.01 -10.42 -6.51
C ASP A 105 -15.57 -9.17 -5.73
N LEU A 106 -14.36 -8.70 -6.00
CA LEU A 106 -13.81 -7.48 -5.41
C LEU A 106 -13.92 -6.32 -6.40
N TYR A 107 -14.35 -5.18 -5.90
CA TYR A 107 -14.55 -3.96 -6.67
C TYR A 107 -13.57 -2.90 -6.21
N SER A 108 -12.64 -2.48 -7.07
CA SER A 108 -11.62 -1.51 -6.71
C SER A 108 -11.75 -0.23 -7.51
N LEU A 109 -11.53 0.91 -6.84
CA LEU A 109 -11.23 2.19 -7.47
C LEU A 109 -9.76 2.49 -7.21
N TYR A 110 -9.01 2.82 -8.26
CA TYR A 110 -7.57 3.04 -8.14
C TYR A 110 -7.07 4.19 -9.00
N GLY A 111 -5.98 4.78 -8.54
CA GLY A 111 -5.11 5.64 -9.33
C GLY A 111 -3.87 4.89 -9.76
N SER A 112 -3.40 5.12 -10.98
CA SER A 112 -2.20 4.48 -11.51
C SER A 112 -1.19 5.51 -12.01
N PHE A 113 0.07 5.27 -11.71
CA PHE A 113 1.22 5.98 -12.24
C PHE A 113 1.97 5.06 -13.19
N GLU A 114 1.96 5.37 -14.49
CA GLU A 114 2.66 4.60 -15.52
C GLU A 114 3.85 5.39 -16.05
N ARG A 115 5.05 4.79 -16.00
CA ARG A 115 6.27 5.39 -16.51
C ARG A 115 6.93 4.52 -17.57
N SER A 116 7.10 5.09 -18.78
CA SER A 116 7.92 4.45 -19.82
C SER A 116 9.40 4.73 -19.58
N LEU A 117 10.18 3.67 -19.46
CA LEU A 117 11.65 3.72 -19.35
C LEU A 117 12.30 3.74 -20.74
N LEU A 118 11.68 3.06 -21.70
CA LEU A 118 12.07 3.05 -23.10
C LEU A 118 10.88 3.45 -23.97
N ARG A 119 11.07 4.38 -24.88
CA ARG A 119 10.12 4.75 -25.94
C ARG A 119 10.80 4.71 -27.28
N LYS A 120 10.20 3.97 -28.21
CA LYS A 120 10.56 3.96 -29.64
C LYS A 120 9.30 4.19 -30.46
N LYS A 121 9.44 4.36 -31.77
CA LYS A 121 8.32 4.64 -32.67
C LYS A 121 7.11 3.71 -32.48
N ARG A 122 7.37 2.42 -32.27
CA ARG A 122 6.31 1.40 -32.16
C ARG A 122 6.30 0.65 -30.83
N LEU A 123 7.27 0.87 -29.96
CA LEU A 123 7.46 0.08 -28.74
C LEU A 123 7.73 0.99 -27.55
N SER A 124 7.06 0.71 -26.45
CA SER A 124 7.39 1.27 -25.14
C SER A 124 7.47 0.18 -24.09
N LEU A 125 8.43 0.31 -23.19
CA LEU A 125 8.62 -0.54 -22.01
C LEU A 125 8.64 0.33 -20.77
N GLY A 126 8.10 -0.16 -19.67
CA GLY A 126 8.10 0.62 -18.44
C GLY A 126 7.53 -0.14 -17.26
N TYR A 127 7.16 0.63 -16.23
CA TYR A 127 6.53 0.13 -15.03
C TYR A 127 5.29 0.94 -14.68
N LEU A 128 4.44 0.34 -13.88
CA LEU A 128 3.24 0.97 -13.35
C LEU A 128 3.09 0.67 -11.86
N LEU A 129 2.47 1.60 -11.15
CA LEU A 129 2.16 1.52 -9.73
C LEU A 129 0.71 1.93 -9.53
N ASP A 130 -0.08 1.08 -8.91
CA ASP A 130 -1.48 1.31 -8.61
C ASP A 130 -1.70 1.46 -7.12
N PHE A 131 -2.57 2.39 -6.74
CA PHE A 131 -3.02 2.58 -5.37
C PHE A 131 -4.52 2.84 -5.37
N GLY A 132 -5.23 2.18 -4.46
CA GLY A 132 -6.67 2.31 -4.42
C GLY A 132 -7.34 1.75 -3.19
N ALA A 133 -8.66 1.73 -3.27
CA ALA A 133 -9.51 1.10 -2.27
C ALA A 133 -10.40 0.05 -2.94
N THR A 134 -10.60 -1.04 -2.23
CA THR A 134 -11.38 -2.19 -2.68
C THR A 134 -12.57 -2.41 -1.76
N TYR A 135 -13.75 -2.61 -2.35
CA TYR A 135 -14.94 -3.09 -1.65
C TYR A 135 -15.01 -4.61 -1.74
N ASN A 136 -15.16 -5.27 -0.58
CA ASN A 136 -15.31 -6.71 -0.41
C ASN A 136 -16.69 -7.00 0.22
N PRO A 137 -17.66 -7.46 -0.55
CA PRO A 137 -19.00 -7.77 -0.02
C PRO A 137 -19.02 -8.95 0.96
N ASN A 138 -18.17 -9.96 0.74
CA ASN A 138 -18.20 -11.22 1.46
C ASN A 138 -16.94 -11.45 2.30
N ARG A 139 -16.86 -10.75 3.42
CA ARG A 139 -15.75 -10.83 4.36
C ARG A 139 -15.79 -12.10 5.23
N TYR A 140 -14.73 -12.31 6.01
CA TYR A 140 -14.70 -13.27 7.09
C TYR A 140 -15.90 -13.10 8.04
N ASP A 141 -16.54 -14.20 8.36
CA ASP A 141 -17.57 -14.33 9.40
C ASP A 141 -17.39 -15.71 10.04
N PRO A 142 -17.24 -15.80 11.37
CA PRO A 142 -16.92 -17.06 12.03
C PRO A 142 -18.06 -18.11 11.93
N VAL A 143 -19.28 -17.69 11.61
CA VAL A 143 -20.44 -18.58 11.44
C VAL A 143 -20.72 -18.86 9.97
N ASN A 144 -20.78 -17.79 9.14
CA ASN A 144 -21.28 -17.88 7.77
C ASN A 144 -20.18 -18.03 6.72
N ASN A 145 -18.93 -17.63 7.07
CA ASN A 145 -17.77 -17.67 6.16
C ASN A 145 -16.45 -17.85 6.92
N PRO A 146 -16.33 -18.92 7.76
CA PRO A 146 -15.18 -19.11 8.66
C PRO A 146 -13.86 -19.36 7.94
N GLY A 147 -13.90 -19.89 6.74
CA GLY A 147 -12.68 -20.19 5.96
C GLY A 147 -12.07 -18.99 5.26
N ASN A 148 -12.70 -17.81 5.26
CA ASN A 148 -12.13 -16.61 4.59
C ASN A 148 -11.14 -15.86 5.50
N ASN A 149 -10.00 -16.46 5.78
CA ASN A 149 -8.96 -15.87 6.63
C ASN A 149 -8.20 -14.69 5.98
N TRP A 150 -8.43 -14.44 4.70
CA TRP A 150 -7.70 -13.41 3.94
C TRP A 150 -8.30 -12.02 4.07
N LEU A 151 -9.64 -11.92 3.99
CA LEU A 151 -10.33 -10.68 3.72
C LEU A 151 -11.44 -10.45 4.76
N SER A 152 -11.10 -9.80 5.87
CA SER A 152 -12.03 -9.60 6.99
C SER A 152 -12.72 -8.24 7.04
N SER A 153 -12.40 -7.34 6.13
CA SER A 153 -12.99 -6.00 6.07
C SER A 153 -13.82 -5.78 4.81
N PRO A 154 -14.92 -5.01 4.90
CA PRO A 154 -15.71 -4.64 3.73
C PRO A 154 -14.98 -3.62 2.84
N VAL A 155 -14.03 -2.87 3.39
CA VAL A 155 -13.18 -1.94 2.64
C VAL A 155 -11.73 -2.23 2.97
N MET A 156 -10.91 -2.33 1.93
CA MET A 156 -9.51 -2.68 1.99
C MET A 156 -8.68 -1.73 1.13
N ALA A 157 -7.39 -1.63 1.41
CA ALA A 157 -6.43 -1.02 0.53
C ALA A 157 -6.11 -1.96 -0.64
N TYR A 158 -5.92 -1.39 -1.82
CA TYR A 158 -5.39 -2.03 -3.01
C TYR A 158 -4.04 -1.42 -3.37
N PHE A 159 -3.07 -2.26 -3.66
CA PHE A 159 -1.79 -1.89 -4.21
C PHE A 159 -1.44 -2.80 -5.39
N GLY A 160 -0.94 -2.20 -6.48
CA GLY A 160 -0.43 -2.90 -7.64
C GLY A 160 0.94 -2.38 -8.05
N ALA A 161 1.81 -3.27 -8.49
CA ALA A 161 3.10 -2.90 -9.07
C ALA A 161 3.44 -3.87 -10.21
N GLY A 162 3.90 -3.33 -11.35
CA GLY A 162 4.17 -4.18 -12.49
C GLY A 162 5.06 -3.55 -13.54
N ALA A 163 5.45 -4.36 -14.49
CA ALA A 163 6.15 -3.95 -15.70
C ALA A 163 5.25 -4.19 -16.92
N PHE A 164 5.37 -3.33 -17.91
CA PHE A 164 4.58 -3.45 -19.13
C PHE A 164 5.45 -3.35 -20.40
N ILE A 165 4.95 -3.96 -21.45
CA ILE A 165 5.35 -3.76 -22.83
C ILE A 165 4.12 -3.32 -23.64
N LYS A 166 4.25 -2.27 -24.46
CA LYS A 166 3.16 -1.84 -25.35
C LYS A 166 3.65 -1.46 -26.73
N PHE A 167 2.78 -1.75 -27.69
CA PHE A 167 2.98 -1.46 -29.12
C PHE A 167 2.00 -0.39 -29.55
N HIS A 168 2.49 0.61 -30.28
CA HIS A 168 1.67 1.64 -30.90
C HIS A 168 1.21 1.17 -32.27
N VAL A 169 -0.10 1.03 -32.46
CA VAL A 169 -0.77 0.60 -33.69
C VAL A 169 -1.49 1.78 -34.34
N GLY A 170 -0.97 2.19 -35.47
CA GLY A 170 -1.43 3.44 -36.09
C GLY A 170 -1.07 4.65 -35.23
N ARG A 171 -1.98 5.64 -35.14
CA ARG A 171 -1.74 6.90 -34.43
C ARG A 171 -2.41 6.94 -33.04
N ARG A 172 -3.47 6.15 -32.83
CA ARG A 172 -4.33 6.29 -31.64
C ARG A 172 -4.45 5.03 -30.79
N TRP A 173 -4.05 3.88 -31.31
CA TRP A 173 -4.16 2.63 -30.58
C TRP A 173 -2.84 2.21 -29.96
N GLU A 174 -2.91 1.71 -28.75
CA GLU A 174 -1.83 1.00 -28.06
C GLU A 174 -2.36 -0.36 -27.61
N ILE A 175 -1.61 -1.42 -27.90
CA ILE A 175 -1.91 -2.77 -27.44
C ILE A 175 -0.71 -3.22 -26.62
N GLY A 176 -0.92 -3.84 -25.49
CA GLY A 176 0.19 -4.24 -24.64
C GLY A 176 -0.12 -5.39 -23.71
N ALA A 177 0.92 -5.80 -23.04
CA ALA A 177 0.89 -6.79 -21.97
C ALA A 177 1.62 -6.26 -20.75
N ASP A 178 1.23 -6.75 -19.59
CA ASP A 178 1.93 -6.49 -18.33
C ASP A 178 2.10 -7.74 -17.48
N ALA A 179 3.03 -7.65 -16.54
CA ALA A 179 3.17 -8.57 -15.44
C ALA A 179 3.06 -7.77 -14.15
N MET A 180 2.11 -8.12 -13.28
CA MET A 180 1.76 -7.35 -12.11
C MET A 180 1.68 -8.20 -10.85
N PHE A 181 2.18 -7.65 -9.77
CA PHE A 181 1.84 -8.02 -8.41
C PHE A 181 0.65 -7.19 -7.95
N ARG A 182 -0.32 -7.82 -7.27
CA ARG A 182 -1.49 -7.18 -6.69
C ARG A 182 -1.66 -7.60 -5.24
N HIS A 183 -1.96 -6.63 -4.40
CA HIS A 183 -2.11 -6.81 -2.96
C HIS A 183 -3.41 -6.18 -2.47
N TYR A 184 -4.19 -6.95 -1.72
CA TYR A 184 -5.42 -6.50 -1.06
C TYR A 184 -5.32 -6.77 0.44
N SER A 185 -5.48 -5.73 1.27
CA SER A 185 -5.35 -5.85 2.71
C SER A 185 -6.12 -4.74 3.43
N ASN A 186 -6.57 -5.02 4.65
CA ASN A 186 -7.17 -4.00 5.51
C ASN A 186 -6.15 -3.31 6.43
N GLY A 187 -4.83 -3.58 6.29
CA GLY A 187 -3.82 -2.98 7.15
C GLY A 187 -3.98 -3.31 8.64
N ARG A 188 -4.58 -4.47 8.95
CA ARG A 188 -4.80 -4.95 10.31
C ARG A 188 -5.84 -4.20 11.14
N LEU A 189 -6.77 -3.54 10.47
CA LEU A 189 -7.94 -2.93 11.14
C LEU A 189 -8.91 -3.97 11.69
N ALA A 190 -8.94 -5.17 11.09
CA ALA A 190 -9.73 -6.32 11.52
C ALA A 190 -8.97 -7.61 11.25
N LEU A 191 -9.20 -8.63 12.07
CA LEU A 191 -8.66 -9.99 11.93
C LEU A 191 -9.78 -10.98 11.61
N PRO A 192 -9.43 -12.10 10.97
CA PRO A 192 -8.14 -12.45 10.38
C PRO A 192 -7.81 -11.61 9.15
N ASN A 193 -6.53 -11.36 8.87
CA ASN A 193 -6.10 -10.60 7.70
C ASN A 193 -4.77 -11.13 7.18
N GLU A 194 -4.82 -12.25 6.48
CA GLU A 194 -3.64 -12.81 5.82
C GLU A 194 -3.29 -12.06 4.54
N ALA A 195 -4.17 -11.17 4.09
CA ALA A 195 -4.13 -10.46 2.83
C ALA A 195 -4.18 -11.38 1.60
N LEU A 196 -4.48 -10.84 0.44
CA LEU A 196 -4.38 -11.52 -0.84
C LEU A 196 -3.21 -10.94 -1.61
N ASN A 197 -2.23 -11.79 -1.93
CA ASN A 197 -1.04 -11.45 -2.68
C ASN A 197 -1.03 -12.25 -3.98
N ALA A 198 -1.22 -11.61 -5.12
CA ALA A 198 -1.28 -12.32 -6.39
C ALA A 198 -0.24 -11.80 -7.38
N LEU A 199 0.34 -12.71 -8.15
CA LEU A 199 1.21 -12.41 -9.27
C LEU A 199 0.57 -12.93 -10.54
N GLY A 200 0.57 -12.12 -11.59
CA GLY A 200 -0.07 -12.50 -12.85
C GLY A 200 0.35 -11.64 -14.02
N ALA A 201 -0.31 -11.87 -15.13
CA ALA A 201 -0.09 -11.15 -16.38
C ALA A 201 -1.41 -10.70 -16.99
N GLY A 202 -1.37 -9.61 -17.73
CA GLY A 202 -2.53 -9.03 -18.38
C GLY A 202 -2.28 -8.61 -19.81
N LEU A 203 -3.38 -8.37 -20.50
CA LEU A 203 -3.40 -7.77 -21.84
C LEU A 203 -4.28 -6.52 -21.78
N PHE A 204 -3.85 -5.45 -22.42
CA PHE A 204 -4.63 -4.23 -22.49
C PHE A 204 -4.69 -3.67 -23.91
N ALA A 205 -5.81 -3.02 -24.20
CA ALA A 205 -5.99 -2.18 -25.36
C ALA A 205 -6.32 -0.76 -24.89
N ARG A 206 -5.73 0.22 -25.56
CA ARG A 206 -5.83 1.62 -25.19
C ARG A 206 -6.12 2.47 -26.42
N TYR A 207 -7.04 3.39 -26.26
CA TYR A 207 -7.38 4.38 -27.28
C TYR A 207 -7.02 5.79 -26.82
N ARG A 208 -6.26 6.50 -27.61
CA ARG A 208 -5.86 7.89 -27.38
C ARG A 208 -6.84 8.82 -28.13
N LEU A 209 -7.23 9.90 -27.48
CA LEU A 209 -8.11 10.89 -28.13
C LEU A 209 -7.35 11.80 -29.12
N ASP A 210 -6.01 11.86 -29.00
CA ASP A 210 -5.14 12.56 -29.94
C ASP A 210 -4.09 11.61 -30.55
N ASP A 211 -3.51 12.03 -31.67
CA ASP A 211 -2.49 11.26 -32.36
C ASP A 211 -1.21 11.17 -31.53
N TYR A 212 -0.63 10.00 -31.45
CA TYR A 212 0.64 9.77 -30.77
C TYR A 212 1.83 10.03 -31.70
N ASP A 213 2.65 11.01 -31.36
CA ASP A 213 3.97 11.16 -31.96
C ASP A 213 5.07 10.92 -30.90
N TYR A 214 5.79 9.80 -31.01
CA TYR A 214 6.84 9.45 -30.08
C TYR A 214 7.98 10.47 -30.05
N LYS A 215 8.16 11.23 -31.12
CA LYS A 215 9.22 12.25 -31.25
C LYS A 215 9.01 13.40 -30.24
N GLU A 216 7.76 13.68 -29.90
CA GLU A 216 7.44 14.65 -28.84
C GLU A 216 8.01 14.27 -27.48
N TYR A 217 8.23 12.96 -27.23
CA TYR A 217 8.68 12.42 -25.94
C TYR A 217 10.16 11.99 -25.94
N THR A 218 10.85 12.11 -27.08
CA THR A 218 12.24 11.67 -27.25
C THR A 218 13.12 12.82 -27.69
N GLY A 219 14.41 12.76 -27.36
CA GLY A 219 15.36 13.80 -27.79
C GLY A 219 15.25 15.14 -27.05
N ILE A 220 14.47 15.20 -25.99
CA ILE A 220 14.26 16.44 -25.24
C ILE A 220 15.51 16.76 -24.43
N PRO A 221 16.06 18.00 -24.55
CA PRO A 221 17.27 18.41 -23.83
C PRO A 221 17.09 18.22 -22.32
N ARG A 222 18.14 17.74 -21.64
CA ARG A 222 18.19 17.73 -20.19
C ARG A 222 18.23 19.16 -19.68
N ILE A 223 17.10 19.66 -19.16
CA ILE A 223 17.08 20.96 -18.49
C ILE A 223 17.50 20.75 -17.04
N LYS A 224 18.43 21.58 -16.57
CA LYS A 224 18.77 21.65 -15.16
C LYS A 224 17.52 22.09 -14.40
N ALA A 225 17.00 21.20 -13.56
CA ALA A 225 15.84 21.52 -12.75
C ALA A 225 16.26 22.43 -11.60
N ASP A 226 15.49 23.47 -11.37
CA ASP A 226 15.65 24.30 -10.19
C ASP A 226 15.03 23.61 -8.97
N TYR A 227 15.87 23.30 -7.99
CA TYR A 227 15.44 22.74 -6.70
C TYR A 227 16.47 23.09 -5.62
N LYS A 228 16.01 23.29 -4.41
CA LYS A 228 16.89 23.54 -3.27
C LYS A 228 17.56 22.22 -2.85
N ARG A 229 18.84 22.08 -3.18
CA ARG A 229 19.67 20.96 -2.71
C ARG A 229 20.12 21.22 -1.28
N GLY A 230 20.10 20.22 -0.41
CA GLY A 230 20.58 20.36 0.96
C GLY A 230 19.88 19.42 1.95
N MET A 231 20.24 19.58 3.21
CA MET A 231 19.61 18.89 4.31
C MET A 231 18.20 19.44 4.55
N GLN A 232 17.30 18.55 4.89
CA GLN A 232 15.93 18.80 5.29
C GLN A 232 15.69 18.04 6.57
N TYR A 233 15.25 18.74 7.60
CA TYR A 233 14.88 18.13 8.88
C TYR A 233 13.37 18.16 9.02
N MET A 234 12.80 17.09 9.54
CA MET A 234 11.35 17.00 9.72
C MET A 234 11.02 16.46 11.11
N ILE A 235 9.99 17.05 11.72
CA ILE A 235 9.36 16.50 12.91
C ILE A 235 8.01 15.96 12.47
N VAL A 236 7.74 14.69 12.79
CA VAL A 236 6.55 13.97 12.33
C VAL A 236 5.83 13.38 13.53
N LEU A 237 4.53 13.63 13.62
CA LEU A 237 3.62 12.97 14.55
C LEU A 237 2.76 12.00 13.77
N GLY A 238 2.71 10.75 14.19
CA GLY A 238 1.92 9.71 13.55
C GLY A 238 0.99 9.02 14.53
N GLY A 239 -0.06 8.43 13.99
CA GLY A 239 -0.99 7.63 14.79
C GLY A 239 -1.85 6.72 13.94
N GLY A 240 -2.32 5.65 14.55
CA GLY A 240 -3.19 4.67 13.94
C GLY A 240 -3.83 3.76 14.98
N VAL A 241 -4.53 2.76 14.50
CA VAL A 241 -5.13 1.72 15.34
C VAL A 241 -4.89 0.36 14.70
N HIS A 242 -4.77 -0.67 15.53
CA HIS A 242 -4.68 -2.05 15.06
C HIS A 242 -5.44 -3.01 15.96
N THR A 243 -5.71 -4.21 15.44
CA THR A 243 -6.20 -5.34 16.21
C THR A 243 -5.03 -6.26 16.55
N CYS A 244 -4.90 -6.67 17.81
CA CYS A 244 -3.77 -7.47 18.31
C CYS A 244 -3.90 -8.95 17.89
N MET A 245 -2.89 -9.50 17.20
CA MET A 245 -2.88 -10.91 16.77
C MET A 245 -2.78 -11.86 17.96
N ALA A 246 -2.00 -11.53 18.98
CA ALA A 246 -1.92 -12.36 20.17
C ALA A 246 -3.28 -12.48 20.88
N GLU A 247 -4.06 -11.39 20.93
CA GLU A 247 -5.42 -11.41 21.45
C GLU A 247 -6.36 -12.26 20.56
N TRP A 248 -6.21 -12.21 19.25
CA TRP A 248 -6.91 -13.09 18.32
C TRP A 248 -6.59 -14.56 18.59
N ASN A 249 -5.31 -14.93 18.65
CA ASN A 249 -4.87 -16.29 18.89
C ASN A 249 -5.39 -16.82 20.23
N ALA A 250 -5.31 -16.00 21.29
CA ALA A 250 -5.71 -16.40 22.62
C ALA A 250 -7.23 -16.55 22.83
N LYS A 251 -8.04 -15.77 22.11
CA LYS A 251 -9.48 -15.70 22.36
C LYS A 251 -10.34 -16.29 21.26
N VAL A 252 -9.91 -16.16 20.01
CA VAL A 252 -10.73 -16.56 18.86
C VAL A 252 -10.28 -17.90 18.30
N GLU A 253 -8.99 -18.13 18.15
CA GLU A 253 -8.51 -19.41 17.63
C GLU A 253 -8.68 -20.56 18.63
N THR A 254 -8.64 -20.28 19.92
CA THR A 254 -8.85 -21.27 20.98
C THR A 254 -10.32 -21.61 21.24
N GLU A 255 -11.27 -20.83 20.69
CA GLU A 255 -12.71 -21.12 20.82
C GLU A 255 -13.17 -21.99 19.66
N ASP A 256 -13.74 -23.14 19.95
CA ASP A 256 -14.24 -24.09 18.93
C ASP A 256 -15.66 -23.79 18.46
N ASP A 257 -16.49 -23.18 19.31
CA ASP A 257 -17.86 -22.85 19.00
C ASP A 257 -17.96 -21.60 18.13
N ALA A 258 -18.41 -21.76 16.88
CA ALA A 258 -18.54 -20.67 15.92
C ALA A 258 -19.47 -19.54 16.39
N THR A 259 -20.53 -19.88 17.13
CA THR A 259 -21.46 -18.88 17.68
C THR A 259 -20.80 -18.05 18.76
N LYS A 260 -20.05 -18.66 19.65
CA LYS A 260 -19.26 -17.95 20.66
C LYS A 260 -18.15 -17.12 20.02
N LYS A 261 -17.44 -17.65 19.00
CA LYS A 261 -16.48 -16.87 18.18
C LYS A 261 -17.08 -15.58 17.65
N SER A 262 -18.31 -15.62 17.14
CA SER A 262 -18.97 -14.44 16.59
C SER A 262 -19.26 -13.36 17.63
N GLY A 263 -19.39 -13.74 18.89
CA GLY A 263 -19.57 -12.84 20.03
C GLY A 263 -18.28 -12.18 20.52
N ILE A 264 -17.10 -12.70 20.17
CA ILE A 264 -15.82 -12.18 20.62
C ILE A 264 -15.51 -10.85 19.90
N LYS A 265 -15.43 -9.79 20.67
CA LYS A 265 -15.04 -8.46 20.16
C LYS A 265 -13.61 -8.16 20.56
N LEU A 266 -12.73 -8.08 19.57
CA LEU A 266 -11.36 -7.60 19.79
C LEU A 266 -11.35 -6.08 19.86
N LYS A 267 -10.49 -5.55 20.72
CA LYS A 267 -10.32 -4.10 20.87
C LYS A 267 -9.44 -3.55 19.75
N ALA A 268 -9.74 -2.33 19.32
CA ALA A 268 -8.84 -1.54 18.51
C ALA A 268 -7.86 -0.80 19.44
N HIS A 269 -6.56 -1.06 19.28
CA HIS A 269 -5.51 -0.52 20.12
C HIS A 269 -4.84 0.67 19.44
N PRO A 270 -4.85 1.88 20.06
CA PRO A 270 -4.12 3.03 19.56
C PRO A 270 -2.60 2.76 19.46
N LYS A 271 -2.03 3.24 18.37
CA LYS A 271 -0.59 3.35 18.12
C LYS A 271 -0.25 4.81 17.86
N LEU A 272 0.83 5.29 18.46
CA LEU A 272 1.33 6.65 18.21
C LEU A 272 2.80 6.57 17.81
N SER A 273 3.26 7.54 17.06
CA SER A 273 4.67 7.69 16.70
C SER A 273 5.11 9.15 16.73
N ILE A 274 6.36 9.36 17.10
CA ILE A 274 7.08 10.61 16.89
C ILE A 274 8.34 10.25 16.14
N SER A 275 8.61 10.95 15.03
CA SER A 275 9.82 10.73 14.23
C SER A 275 10.55 12.04 13.99
N VAL A 276 11.88 11.97 13.97
CA VAL A 276 12.76 13.04 13.51
C VAL A 276 13.51 12.53 12.30
N ASP A 277 13.21 13.09 11.13
CA ASP A 277 13.85 12.69 9.89
C ASP A 277 14.94 13.73 9.53
N ALA A 278 16.09 13.26 9.06
CA ALA A 278 17.17 14.05 8.48
C ALA A 278 17.47 13.52 7.08
N LEU A 279 16.95 14.23 6.06
CA LEU A 279 17.06 13.81 4.66
C LEU A 279 17.93 14.79 3.88
N TYR A 280 18.81 14.28 3.04
CA TYR A 280 19.56 15.07 2.07
C TYR A 280 18.87 15.01 0.71
N ARG A 281 18.37 16.16 0.25
CA ARG A 281 17.79 16.29 -1.09
C ARG A 281 18.89 16.50 -2.11
N TYR A 282 19.21 15.46 -2.86
CA TYR A 282 20.30 15.46 -3.84
C TYR A 282 19.82 15.62 -5.29
N ALA A 283 18.51 15.46 -5.53
CA ALA A 283 17.89 15.64 -6.84
C ALA A 283 16.49 16.26 -6.71
N LEU A 284 15.95 16.81 -7.79
CA LEU A 284 14.57 17.30 -7.81
C LEU A 284 13.59 16.23 -7.29
N ARG A 285 13.79 14.99 -7.69
CA ARG A 285 12.89 13.85 -7.39
C ARG A 285 13.24 13.09 -6.12
N TYR A 286 14.43 13.24 -5.55
CA TYR A 286 14.94 12.30 -4.55
C TYR A 286 15.55 12.98 -3.35
N ALA A 287 15.17 12.48 -2.17
CA ALA A 287 15.90 12.69 -0.93
C ALA A 287 16.12 11.36 -0.23
N SER A 288 17.23 11.22 0.46
CA SER A 288 17.52 10.05 1.30
C SER A 288 18.17 10.49 2.60
N GLY A 289 18.00 9.69 3.63
CA GLY A 289 18.60 9.98 4.92
C GLY A 289 18.20 8.99 5.98
N VAL A 290 18.06 9.46 7.20
CA VAL A 290 17.80 8.66 8.37
C VAL A 290 16.61 9.21 9.16
N SER A 291 15.95 8.35 9.93
CA SER A 291 14.92 8.69 10.89
C SER A 291 15.22 8.09 12.25
N LEU A 292 14.97 8.85 13.30
CA LEU A 292 14.83 8.37 14.66
C LEU A 292 13.34 8.31 14.97
N ASP A 293 12.84 7.13 15.26
CA ASP A 293 11.43 6.87 15.52
C ASP A 293 11.21 6.45 16.97
N VAL A 294 10.20 7.03 17.62
CA VAL A 294 9.68 6.56 18.91
C VAL A 294 8.24 6.13 18.71
N PHE A 295 7.93 4.89 19.04
CA PHE A 295 6.60 4.30 18.90
C PHE A 295 6.00 4.02 20.27
N TYR A 296 4.72 4.32 20.43
CA TYR A 296 3.89 3.93 21.57
C TYR A 296 2.83 2.93 21.13
N SER A 297 2.63 1.88 21.92
CA SER A 297 1.60 0.85 21.70
C SER A 297 0.79 0.66 22.96
N SER A 298 -0.52 0.83 22.88
CA SER A 298 -1.41 0.75 24.07
C SER A 298 -1.80 -0.67 24.48
N ASN A 299 -1.47 -1.68 23.67
CA ASN A 299 -1.94 -3.08 23.83
C ASN A 299 -1.04 -3.98 24.69
N MET A 300 -0.17 -3.43 25.53
CA MET A 300 0.82 -4.26 26.23
C MET A 300 0.22 -5.17 27.28
N LYS A 301 -0.83 -4.72 27.98
CA LYS A 301 -1.53 -5.56 28.97
C LYS A 301 -2.26 -6.75 28.31
N GLU A 302 -2.91 -6.47 27.20
CA GLU A 302 -3.61 -7.50 26.41
C GLU A 302 -2.62 -8.48 25.77
N LEU A 303 -1.46 -7.99 25.35
CA LEU A 303 -0.38 -8.80 24.80
C LEU A 303 0.16 -9.76 25.88
N GLU A 304 0.46 -9.26 27.08
CA GLU A 304 0.94 -10.07 28.21
C GLU A 304 -0.09 -11.13 28.61
N ALA A 305 -1.37 -10.73 28.77
CA ALA A 305 -2.44 -11.65 29.12
C ALA A 305 -2.62 -12.75 28.05
N SER A 306 -2.52 -12.40 26.79
CA SER A 306 -2.60 -13.35 25.67
C SER A 306 -1.41 -14.31 25.64
N ASP A 307 -0.21 -13.80 25.91
CA ASP A 307 1.00 -14.63 25.97
C ASP A 307 0.95 -15.67 27.10
N ARG A 308 0.38 -15.32 28.26
CA ARG A 308 0.14 -16.28 29.35
C ARG A 308 -0.77 -17.42 28.92
N ILE A 309 -1.79 -17.13 28.12
CA ILE A 309 -2.72 -18.15 27.59
C ILE A 309 -2.03 -19.04 26.56
N VAL A 310 -1.26 -18.45 25.63
CA VAL A 310 -0.69 -19.18 24.49
C VAL A 310 0.61 -19.89 24.83
N TYR A 311 1.49 -19.24 25.61
CA TYR A 311 2.84 -19.73 25.89
C TYR A 311 3.07 -20.17 27.34
N GLY A 312 2.13 -19.86 28.26
CA GLY A 312 2.22 -20.15 29.68
C GLY A 312 3.02 -19.12 30.50
N ASP A 313 2.84 -19.16 31.81
CA ASP A 313 3.43 -18.22 32.76
C ASP A 313 4.96 -18.25 32.76
N GLU A 314 5.55 -19.41 32.64
CA GLU A 314 7.01 -19.58 32.64
C GLU A 314 7.70 -18.86 31.48
N ALA A 315 7.10 -18.90 30.28
CA ALA A 315 7.61 -18.18 29.11
C ALA A 315 7.49 -16.67 29.27
N VAL A 316 6.40 -16.20 29.87
CA VAL A 316 6.15 -14.78 30.13
C VAL A 316 7.12 -14.23 31.19
N GLU A 317 7.42 -15.00 32.25
CA GLU A 317 8.36 -14.60 33.30
C GLU A 317 9.82 -14.54 32.81
N LYS A 318 10.17 -15.35 31.83
CA LYS A 318 11.52 -15.37 31.23
C LYS A 318 11.72 -14.35 30.11
N CYS A 319 10.64 -13.72 29.59
CA CYS A 319 10.76 -12.78 28.49
C CYS A 319 11.38 -11.43 28.92
N PRO A 320 11.87 -10.60 27.98
CA PRO A 320 12.46 -9.30 28.27
C PRO A 320 11.43 -8.23 28.73
N GLY A 321 10.15 -8.61 28.87
CA GLY A 321 9.09 -7.77 29.38
C GLY A 321 8.23 -7.11 28.29
N TYR A 322 7.28 -6.28 28.73
CA TYR A 322 6.24 -5.63 27.91
C TYR A 322 6.35 -4.12 28.03
N SER A 323 7.08 -3.48 27.11
CA SER A 323 7.22 -2.02 27.09
C SER A 323 6.25 -1.42 26.06
N PRO A 324 5.44 -0.42 26.44
CA PRO A 324 4.62 0.32 25.48
C PRO A 324 5.46 1.15 24.51
N ILE A 325 6.72 1.45 24.86
CA ILE A 325 7.64 2.24 24.05
C ILE A 325 8.57 1.32 23.25
N SER A 326 8.82 1.70 22.00
CA SER A 326 9.90 1.14 21.18
C SER A 326 10.63 2.29 20.50
N VAL A 327 11.95 2.16 20.35
CA VAL A 327 12.80 3.14 19.63
C VAL A 327 13.34 2.47 18.39
N GLY A 328 13.25 3.17 17.27
CA GLY A 328 13.70 2.71 15.96
C GLY A 328 14.69 3.66 15.31
N LEU A 329 15.59 3.11 14.52
CA LEU A 329 16.44 3.85 13.59
C LEU A 329 16.19 3.33 12.19
N ALA A 330 15.90 4.22 11.23
CA ALA A 330 15.56 3.85 9.88
C ALA A 330 16.40 4.58 8.83
N LEU A 331 16.62 3.90 7.72
CA LEU A 331 16.99 4.52 6.45
C LEU A 331 15.70 4.96 5.75
N VAL A 332 15.71 6.18 5.24
CA VAL A 332 14.54 6.80 4.61
C VAL A 332 14.87 7.22 3.19
N HIS A 333 13.91 7.00 2.29
CA HIS A 333 13.96 7.49 0.92
C HIS A 333 12.63 8.12 0.53
N GLU A 334 12.68 9.32 -0.07
CA GLU A 334 11.52 10.00 -0.63
C GLU A 334 11.67 10.25 -2.13
N VAL A 335 10.57 9.96 -2.85
CA VAL A 335 10.46 10.20 -4.29
C VAL A 335 9.39 11.25 -4.52
N TYR A 336 9.78 12.44 -4.95
CA TYR A 336 8.90 13.59 -5.09
C TYR A 336 8.25 13.67 -6.48
N TRP A 337 6.97 13.96 -6.48
CA TRP A 337 6.21 14.46 -7.61
C TRP A 337 5.48 15.74 -7.19
N HIS A 338 6.04 16.90 -7.52
CA HIS A 338 5.60 18.20 -7.00
C HIS A 338 5.57 18.22 -5.46
N ASN A 339 4.40 18.48 -4.88
CA ASN A 339 4.21 18.51 -3.43
C ASN A 339 3.93 17.14 -2.83
N LEU A 340 3.83 16.12 -3.65
CA LEU A 340 3.63 14.76 -3.21
C LEU A 340 4.96 14.03 -3.11
N ALA A 341 5.14 13.24 -2.06
CA ALA A 341 6.26 12.31 -1.95
C ALA A 341 5.76 10.89 -1.64
N VAL A 342 6.32 9.91 -2.35
CA VAL A 342 6.33 8.53 -1.88
C VAL A 342 7.42 8.43 -0.84
N HIS A 343 7.07 8.01 0.36
CA HIS A 343 7.96 7.84 1.51
C HIS A 343 8.14 6.35 1.78
N VAL A 344 9.40 5.91 1.84
CA VAL A 344 9.77 4.54 2.21
C VAL A 344 10.83 4.59 3.29
N ALA A 345 10.65 3.80 4.34
CA ALA A 345 11.65 3.64 5.40
C ALA A 345 11.84 2.15 5.74
N VAL A 346 13.07 1.78 6.03
CA VAL A 346 13.43 0.46 6.55
C VAL A 346 14.29 0.68 7.79
N GLY A 347 13.83 0.18 8.93
CA GLY A 347 14.44 0.44 10.22
C GLY A 347 14.60 -0.81 11.08
N ALA A 348 15.44 -0.66 12.11
CA ALA A 348 15.64 -1.64 13.17
C ALA A 348 15.34 -1.01 14.54
N TYR A 349 15.02 -1.85 15.51
CA TYR A 349 14.73 -1.40 16.87
C TYR A 349 15.95 -1.61 17.79
N PRO A 350 16.70 -0.56 18.13
CA PRO A 350 17.69 -0.64 19.21
C PRO A 350 17.04 -0.87 20.59
N TYR A 351 15.76 -0.47 20.75
CA TYR A 351 15.00 -0.73 21.96
C TYR A 351 13.58 -1.20 21.62
N ARG A 352 13.25 -2.42 22.04
CA ARG A 352 11.91 -2.98 21.90
C ARG A 352 11.72 -4.19 22.81
N HIS A 353 10.75 -4.12 23.72
CA HIS A 353 10.33 -5.22 24.58
C HIS A 353 8.86 -5.53 24.32
N LYS A 354 8.58 -6.62 23.63
CA LYS A 354 7.25 -7.04 23.16
C LYS A 354 6.88 -8.45 23.64
N GLY A 355 7.27 -8.78 24.88
CA GLY A 355 6.93 -10.03 25.51
C GLY A 355 7.74 -11.22 24.96
N VAL A 356 7.11 -12.38 24.90
CA VAL A 356 7.72 -13.61 24.43
C VAL A 356 8.21 -13.42 22.99
N ASN A 357 9.52 -13.56 22.80
CA ASN A 357 10.18 -13.45 21.51
C ASN A 357 10.66 -14.84 21.07
N GLY A 358 10.70 -15.07 19.76
CA GLY A 358 11.37 -16.24 19.24
C GLY A 358 10.61 -16.96 18.15
N VAL A 359 10.97 -18.23 17.99
CA VAL A 359 10.44 -19.09 16.94
C VAL A 359 8.94 -19.28 17.14
N GLU A 360 8.48 -19.49 18.37
CA GLU A 360 7.08 -19.76 18.71
C GLU A 360 6.16 -18.60 18.31
N ALA A 361 6.54 -17.36 18.65
CA ALA A 361 5.73 -16.19 18.26
C ALA A 361 5.69 -15.99 16.74
N LYS A 362 6.78 -16.31 16.05
CA LYS A 362 6.85 -16.25 14.59
C LYS A 362 6.02 -17.35 13.93
N GLU A 363 6.05 -18.56 14.47
CA GLU A 363 5.24 -19.70 14.01
C GLU A 363 3.75 -19.43 14.19
N ALA A 364 3.36 -18.79 15.30
CA ALA A 364 2.01 -18.30 15.54
C ALA A 364 1.59 -17.11 14.63
N GLY A 365 2.46 -16.70 13.68
CA GLY A 365 2.17 -15.63 12.74
C GLY A 365 2.28 -14.22 13.31
N ASP A 366 2.73 -14.06 14.56
CA ASP A 366 2.91 -12.76 15.22
C ASP A 366 4.25 -12.12 14.86
N ARG A 367 4.36 -11.66 13.61
CA ARG A 367 5.56 -10.99 13.12
C ARG A 367 5.75 -9.58 13.68
N GLU A 368 4.78 -9.02 14.41
CA GLU A 368 4.90 -7.71 15.07
C GLU A 368 6.04 -7.62 16.07
N ARG A 369 6.55 -8.76 16.52
CA ARG A 369 7.65 -8.84 17.49
C ARG A 369 9.04 -8.82 16.84
N GLY A 370 9.10 -8.67 15.52
CA GLY A 370 10.34 -8.62 14.76
C GLY A 370 11.27 -7.49 15.21
N TRP A 371 12.57 -7.65 14.96
CA TRP A 371 13.63 -6.70 15.30
C TRP A 371 13.72 -5.52 14.34
N HIS A 372 13.03 -5.57 13.20
CA HIS A 372 13.01 -4.55 12.14
C HIS A 372 11.60 -4.15 11.77
N TYR A 373 11.46 -3.07 11.02
CA TYR A 373 10.18 -2.58 10.50
C TYR A 373 10.38 -1.90 9.15
N GLU A 374 9.31 -1.86 8.38
CA GLU A 374 9.19 -1.10 7.16
C GLU A 374 8.05 -0.09 7.29
N LYS A 375 8.21 1.08 6.67
CA LYS A 375 7.13 2.04 6.42
C LYS A 375 7.09 2.35 4.93
N ALA A 376 5.90 2.34 4.33
CA ALA A 376 5.69 2.76 2.96
C ALA A 376 4.41 3.59 2.87
N GLY A 377 4.47 4.74 2.23
CA GLY A 377 3.32 5.63 2.18
C GLY A 377 3.54 6.88 1.35
N LEU A 378 2.67 7.83 1.57
CA LEU A 378 2.59 9.08 0.84
C LEU A 378 2.61 10.24 1.82
N ARG A 379 3.30 11.32 1.45
CA ARG A 379 3.30 12.60 2.16
C ARG A 379 2.92 13.70 1.17
N TYR A 380 1.96 14.54 1.54
CA TYR A 380 1.60 15.72 0.77
C TYR A 380 2.03 16.99 1.51
N TYR A 381 2.93 17.73 0.91
CA TYR A 381 3.52 18.95 1.46
C TYR A 381 2.69 20.17 1.08
N PHE A 382 2.54 21.10 2.02
CA PHE A 382 1.84 22.37 1.86
C PHE A 382 2.83 23.56 1.96
N PRO A 383 3.51 23.94 0.86
CA PRO A 383 4.54 24.97 0.89
C PRO A 383 4.04 26.31 1.42
N LYS A 384 2.76 26.64 1.17
CA LYS A 384 2.12 27.87 1.65
C LYS A 384 1.80 27.85 3.15
N LEU A 385 1.89 26.71 3.81
CA LEU A 385 1.67 26.53 5.24
C LEU A 385 2.97 26.20 5.99
N GLY A 386 4.11 26.80 5.57
CA GLY A 386 5.38 26.59 6.23
C GLY A 386 5.95 25.20 6.02
N ASP A 387 5.75 24.61 4.82
CA ASP A 387 6.21 23.27 4.48
C ASP A 387 5.72 22.16 5.43
N THR A 388 4.55 22.36 6.04
CA THR A 388 3.84 21.29 6.75
C THR A 388 3.41 20.21 5.77
N PHE A 389 3.17 19.00 6.26
CA PHE A 389 2.64 17.93 5.43
C PHE A 389 1.65 17.05 6.19
N LEU A 390 0.79 16.39 5.45
CA LEU A 390 -0.02 15.25 5.90
C LEU A 390 0.49 13.98 5.21
N GLY A 391 0.49 12.89 5.94
CA GLY A 391 0.95 11.60 5.44
C GLY A 391 -0.01 10.47 5.77
N PHE A 392 0.07 9.44 4.94
CA PHE A 392 -0.58 8.16 5.13
C PHE A 392 0.42 7.07 4.78
N ALA A 393 0.65 6.12 5.68
CA ALA A 393 1.60 5.04 5.48
C ALA A 393 1.09 3.73 6.06
N ILE A 394 1.60 2.62 5.57
CA ILE A 394 1.53 1.33 6.22
C ILE A 394 2.85 1.09 6.95
N LYS A 395 2.77 0.72 8.22
CA LYS A 395 3.91 0.20 8.98
C LYS A 395 3.80 -1.31 9.04
N SER A 396 4.89 -2.01 8.75
CA SER A 396 4.94 -3.46 8.64
C SER A 396 6.17 -4.06 9.31
N HIS A 397 6.12 -5.39 9.51
CA HIS A 397 7.25 -6.23 9.94
C HIS A 397 7.31 -7.44 9.02
N SER A 398 8.43 -7.59 8.29
CA SER A 398 8.58 -8.67 7.29
C SER A 398 7.38 -8.73 6.33
N VAL A 399 7.01 -7.57 5.77
CA VAL A 399 5.87 -7.35 4.86
C VAL A 399 4.47 -7.63 5.42
N LYS A 400 4.34 -8.02 6.71
CA LYS A 400 3.04 -8.07 7.39
C LYS A 400 2.72 -6.72 8.02
N ALA A 401 1.56 -6.16 7.68
CA ALA A 401 1.09 -4.90 8.24
C ALA A 401 0.96 -4.97 9.77
N GLU A 402 1.48 -3.96 10.46
CA GLU A 402 1.19 -3.73 11.86
C GLU A 402 -0.01 -2.79 12.01
N TYR A 403 0.02 -1.64 11.34
CA TYR A 403 -1.10 -0.70 11.31
C TYR A 403 -0.97 0.30 10.15
N LEU A 404 -2.10 0.95 9.83
CA LEU A 404 -2.13 2.09 8.95
C LEU A 404 -1.88 3.36 9.77
N GLU A 405 -0.87 4.13 9.38
CA GLU A 405 -0.44 5.36 10.06
C GLU A 405 -0.93 6.59 9.30
N PHE A 406 -1.64 7.48 9.98
CA PHE A 406 -1.82 8.87 9.55
C PHE A 406 -0.79 9.73 10.25
N SER A 407 -0.17 10.63 9.53
CA SER A 407 0.85 11.51 10.09
C SER A 407 0.65 12.96 9.67
N ALA A 408 1.13 13.83 10.52
CA ALA A 408 1.31 15.25 10.22
C ALA A 408 2.73 15.65 10.62
N GLY A 409 3.33 16.55 9.87
CA GLY A 409 4.68 17.00 10.19
C GLY A 409 5.01 18.34 9.59
N VAL A 410 6.17 18.84 9.97
CA VAL A 410 6.74 20.08 9.44
C VAL A 410 8.18 19.82 8.98
N ARG A 411 8.54 20.38 7.84
CA ARG A 411 9.90 20.40 7.34
C ARG A 411 10.55 21.74 7.68
N ILE A 412 11.72 21.66 8.32
CA ILE A 412 12.51 22.79 8.80
C ILE A 412 13.74 22.98 7.89
#